data_6973b857fda5485bbea408ec4da675e0
#
_entry.id   6973b857fda5485bbea408ec4da675e0
#
_cell.length_a   1.000
_cell.length_b   1.000
_cell.length_c   1.000
_cell.angle_alpha   90.00
_cell.angle_beta   90.00
_cell.angle_gamma   90.00
#
_symmetry.space_group_name_H-M   'P 1'
#
loop_
_entity.id
_entity.type
_entity.pdbx_description
1 polymer ?
#
loop_
_entity_poly.entity_id
_entity_poly.type
_entity_poly.pdbx_seq_one_letter_code
_entity_poly.pdbx_strand_id
1 'polypeptide(L)' 'MPDARYFIVQHDDQWAIKFNDEEFGPYKTKDEAMLFAIDAAQKLGEYGDNAQVVLMGEDGHFHTEWSYGRDAVPPHSAA' A
#
# COMPACT_ATOMS: atom_id res chain seq x y z
N MET A 1 -4.97 16.58 -9.98
CA MET A 1 -4.99 15.92 -8.67
C MET A 1 -3.75 15.08 -8.53
N PRO A 2 -3.06 15.18 -7.40
CA PRO A 2 -1.84 14.40 -7.24
C PRO A 2 -2.13 12.91 -7.13
N ASP A 3 -1.23 12.12 -7.66
CA ASP A 3 -1.28 10.69 -7.51
C ASP A 3 -0.48 10.31 -6.27
N ALA A 4 -1.08 9.49 -5.43
CA ALA A 4 -0.41 8.97 -4.25
C ALA A 4 -0.32 7.46 -4.39
N ARG A 5 0.90 6.94 -4.56
CA ARG A 5 1.12 5.51 -4.71
C ARG A 5 2.01 5.00 -3.61
N TYR A 6 1.50 4.02 -2.90
CA TYR A 6 2.26 3.31 -1.89
C TYR A 6 2.75 2.01 -2.50
N PHE A 7 4.06 1.84 -2.56
CA PHE A 7 4.66 0.66 -3.16
C PHE A 7 5.05 -0.31 -2.07
N ILE A 8 4.57 -1.54 -2.16
CA ILE A 8 4.92 -2.58 -1.21
C ILE A 8 6.01 -3.42 -1.82
N VAL A 9 7.16 -3.47 -1.16
CA VAL A 9 8.33 -4.18 -1.65
C VAL A 9 8.83 -5.15 -0.59
N GLN A 10 9.47 -6.20 -1.04
CA GLN A 10 10.03 -7.21 -0.15
C GLN A 10 11.54 -7.08 -0.11
N HIS A 11 12.08 -7.07 1.10
CA HIS A 11 13.53 -7.09 1.34
C HIS A 11 13.83 -8.30 2.21
N ASP A 12 14.43 -9.33 1.62
CA ASP A 12 14.71 -10.57 2.32
C ASP A 12 13.41 -11.15 2.89
N ASP A 13 13.33 -11.31 4.20
CA ASP A 13 12.15 -11.87 4.84
C ASP A 13 11.16 -10.83 5.30
N GLN A 14 11.42 -9.57 5.01
CA GLN A 14 10.62 -8.49 5.53
C GLN A 14 10.00 -7.68 4.42
N TRP A 15 8.97 -6.95 4.75
CA TRP A 15 8.24 -6.12 3.80
C TRP A 15 8.36 -4.66 4.18
N ALA A 16 8.33 -3.78 3.19
CA ALA A 16 8.42 -2.35 3.42
C ALA A 16 7.46 -1.63 2.49
N ILE A 17 7.11 -0.41 2.88
CA ILE A 17 6.25 0.46 2.08
C ILE A 17 7.09 1.63 1.64
N LYS A 18 7.11 1.91 0.34
CA LYS A 18 7.78 3.10 -0.20
C LYS A 18 6.74 4.10 -0.65
N PHE A 19 6.89 5.34 -0.21
CA PHE A 19 6.02 6.42 -0.61
C PHE A 19 6.87 7.67 -0.79
N ASN A 20 6.86 8.22 -1.99
CA ASN A 20 7.76 9.31 -2.38
C ASN A 20 9.20 8.84 -2.16
N ASP A 21 9.97 9.58 -1.38
CA ASP A 21 11.36 9.22 -1.10
C ASP A 21 11.52 8.58 0.28
N GLU A 22 10.42 8.20 0.90
CA GLU A 22 10.45 7.63 2.23
C GLU A 22 10.16 6.13 2.20
N GLU A 23 10.68 5.43 3.19
CA GLU A 23 10.44 4.01 3.33
C GLU A 23 9.97 3.76 4.75
N PHE A 24 8.90 2.97 4.88
CA PHE A 24 8.31 2.65 6.18
C PHE A 24 8.40 1.14 6.41
N GLY A 25 8.56 0.76 7.65
CA GLY A 25 8.67 -0.61 8.04
C GLY A 25 9.87 -0.82 8.93
N PRO A 26 10.36 -2.06 9.06
CA PRO A 26 9.91 -3.24 8.32
C PRO A 26 8.62 -3.84 8.89
N TYR A 27 7.92 -4.57 8.03
CA TYR A 27 6.73 -5.33 8.41
C TYR A 27 7.04 -6.81 8.26
N LYS A 28 6.43 -7.64 9.08
CA LYS A 28 6.72 -9.07 9.08
C LYS A 28 6.06 -9.81 7.93
N THR A 29 4.88 -9.35 7.51
CA THR A 29 4.14 -10.02 6.46
C THR A 29 3.67 -9.03 5.43
N LYS A 30 3.36 -9.54 4.24
CA LYS A 30 2.80 -8.72 3.19
C LYS A 30 1.45 -8.13 3.62
N ASP A 31 0.61 -8.93 4.27
CA ASP A 31 -0.71 -8.47 4.69
C ASP A 31 -0.62 -7.32 5.67
N GLU A 32 0.34 -7.38 6.58
CA GLU A 32 0.54 -6.29 7.53
C GLU A 32 0.91 -5.00 6.80
N ALA A 33 1.85 -5.09 5.86
CA ALA A 33 2.25 -3.93 5.08
C ALA A 33 1.08 -3.41 4.24
N MET A 34 0.30 -4.32 3.65
CA MET A 34 -0.86 -3.95 2.85
C MET A 34 -1.88 -3.16 3.67
N LEU A 35 -2.20 -3.63 4.87
CA LEU A 35 -3.18 -2.96 5.69
C LEU A 35 -2.75 -1.55 6.06
N PHE A 36 -1.49 -1.37 6.41
CA PHE A 36 -1.00 -0.04 6.71
C PHE A 36 -1.01 0.87 5.48
N ALA A 37 -0.62 0.33 4.33
CA ALA A 37 -0.60 1.11 3.11
C ALA A 37 -2.01 1.51 2.68
N ILE A 38 -2.96 0.60 2.78
CA ILE A 38 -4.35 0.87 2.41
C ILE A 38 -4.95 1.92 3.35
N ASP A 39 -4.67 1.82 4.65
CA ASP A 39 -5.16 2.80 5.60
C ASP A 39 -4.63 4.19 5.27
N ALA A 40 -3.35 4.30 4.97
CA ALA A 40 -2.75 5.58 4.61
C ALA A 40 -3.30 6.11 3.28
N ALA A 41 -3.44 5.21 2.30
CA ALA A 41 -3.96 5.60 0.99
C ALA A 41 -5.40 6.08 1.09
N GLN A 42 -6.20 5.44 1.93
CA GLN A 42 -7.58 5.86 2.15
C GLN A 42 -7.65 7.29 2.67
N LYS A 43 -6.78 7.62 3.62
CA LYS A 43 -6.77 8.97 4.17
C LYS A 43 -6.43 10.01 3.11
N LEU A 44 -5.46 9.72 2.26
CA LEU A 44 -5.12 10.63 1.18
C LEU A 44 -6.25 10.74 0.16
N GLY A 45 -6.93 9.62 -0.10
CA GLY A 45 -8.08 9.64 -1.00
C GLY A 45 -9.20 10.52 -0.49
N GLU A 46 -9.39 10.55 0.83
CA GLU A 46 -10.40 11.40 1.44
C GLU A 46 -10.07 12.88 1.27
N TYR A 47 -8.80 13.21 1.10
CA TYR A 47 -8.37 14.57 0.82
C TYR A 47 -8.42 14.91 -0.67
N GLY A 48 -8.80 13.97 -1.50
CA GLY A 48 -8.93 14.22 -2.93
C GLY A 48 -7.81 13.68 -3.80
N ASP A 49 -6.84 12.98 -3.21
CA ASP A 49 -5.74 12.41 -3.97
C ASP A 49 -6.19 11.13 -4.68
N ASN A 50 -5.53 10.82 -5.79
CA ASN A 50 -5.74 9.55 -6.48
C ASN A 50 -4.81 8.53 -5.84
N ALA A 51 -5.30 7.85 -4.80
CA ALA A 51 -4.46 7.00 -3.96
C ALA A 51 -4.55 5.55 -4.38
N GLN A 52 -3.41 4.88 -4.45
CA GLN A 52 -3.32 3.48 -4.85
C GLN A 52 -2.26 2.77 -4.02
N VAL A 53 -2.46 1.46 -3.85
CA VAL A 53 -1.46 0.59 -3.24
C VAL A 53 -0.99 -0.40 -4.31
N VAL A 54 0.30 -0.42 -4.55
CA VAL A 54 0.91 -1.18 -5.64
C VAL A 54 1.86 -2.21 -5.03
N LEU A 55 1.76 -3.45 -5.48
CA LEU A 55 2.62 -4.52 -5.00
C LEU A 55 3.62 -4.91 -6.06
N MET A 56 4.89 -5.02 -5.68
CA MET A 56 5.89 -5.57 -6.59
C MET A 56 5.78 -7.09 -6.54
N GLY A 57 5.45 -7.69 -7.68
CA GLY A 57 5.32 -9.14 -7.78
C GLY A 57 6.65 -9.84 -7.94
N GLU A 58 6.63 -11.16 -7.84
CA GLU A 58 7.83 -11.98 -8.01
C GLU A 58 8.40 -11.88 -9.43
N ASP A 59 7.55 -11.53 -10.39
CA ASP A 59 7.96 -11.37 -11.77
C ASP A 59 8.66 -10.03 -12.02
N GLY A 60 8.81 -9.21 -10.98
CA GLY A 60 9.45 -7.92 -11.13
C GLY A 60 8.53 -6.82 -11.62
N HIS A 61 7.27 -7.12 -11.84
CA HIS A 61 6.30 -6.14 -12.30
C HIS A 61 5.44 -5.64 -11.14
N PHE A 62 5.00 -4.39 -11.24
CA PHE A 62 4.13 -3.82 -10.23
C PHE A 62 2.68 -4.09 -10.59
N HIS A 63 1.89 -4.46 -9.60
CA HIS A 63 0.47 -4.72 -9.76
C HIS A 63 -0.31 -3.85 -8.79
N THR A 64 -1.31 -3.13 -9.27
CA THR A 64 -2.15 -2.32 -8.41
C THR A 64 -3.10 -3.24 -7.65
N GLU A 65 -2.95 -3.28 -6.34
CA GLU A 65 -3.74 -4.17 -5.50
C GLU A 65 -4.95 -3.48 -4.89
N TRP A 66 -4.90 -2.17 -4.77
CA TRP A 66 -5.99 -1.42 -4.15
C TRP A 66 -6.01 0.00 -4.70
N SER A 67 -7.20 0.52 -4.98
CA SER A 67 -7.37 1.89 -5.45
C SER A 67 -8.50 2.55 -4.70
N TYR A 68 -8.28 3.77 -4.23
CA TYR A 68 -9.30 4.50 -3.51
C TYR A 68 -10.50 4.78 -4.42
N GLY A 69 -11.69 4.53 -3.91
CA GLY A 69 -12.92 4.75 -4.67
C GLY A 69 -13.34 3.60 -5.56
N ARG A 70 -12.44 2.67 -5.85
CA ARG A 70 -12.75 1.49 -6.65
C ARG A 70 -12.84 0.24 -5.79
N ASP A 71 -11.99 0.14 -4.78
CA ASP A 71 -11.91 -1.05 -3.95
C ASP A 71 -12.34 -0.71 -2.53
N ALA A 72 -12.99 -1.67 -1.89
CA ALA A 72 -13.41 -1.51 -0.52
C ALA A 72 -12.21 -1.66 0.40
N VAL A 73 -12.25 -0.94 1.53
CA VAL A 73 -11.22 -1.11 2.54
C VAL A 73 -11.47 -2.45 3.22
N PRO A 74 -10.45 -3.32 3.28
CA PRO A 74 -10.64 -4.60 3.95
C PRO A 74 -10.92 -4.40 5.43
N PRO A 75 -11.73 -5.25 6.03
CA PRO A 75 -11.98 -5.13 7.45
C PRO A 75 -10.67 -5.32 8.19
N HIS A 76 -10.44 -4.44 9.18
CA HIS A 76 -9.31 -4.65 10.04
C HIS A 76 -9.58 -5.94 10.79
N SER A 77 -8.66 -6.83 10.64
CA SER A 77 -8.83 -8.17 11.13
C SER A 77 -8.93 -8.26 12.62
N ALA A 78 -8.88 -7.18 13.24
CA ALA A 78 -8.99 -7.13 14.67
C ALA A 78 -10.28 -7.75 15.16
N ALA A 79 -11.15 -7.88 14.32
CA ALA A 79 -12.39 -8.48 14.76
C ALA A 79 -12.14 -9.88 15.22
#